data_cfd26aaeef97547babc0ec64e0379c61
#
_entry.id   cfd26aaeef97547babc0ec64e0379c61
#
_cell.length_a   1.000
_cell.length_b   1.000
_cell.length_c   1.000
_cell.angle_alpha   90.00
_cell.angle_beta   90.00
_cell.angle_gamma   90.00
#
_symmetry.space_group_name_H-M   'P 1'
#
loop_
_entity.id
_entity.type
_entity.pdbx_description
1 polymer ?
#
loop_
_entity_poly.entity_id
_entity_poly.type
_entity_poly.pdbx_seq_one_letter_code
_entity_poly.pdbx_strand_id
1 'polypeptide(L)'
;MYYVDEDVHRLAHGAVSWERPKFGWVKCNVDAAIFESQRRFGLGCVLRNSDGCFLAARCVGRPGMFGAGEAEALSIREALSWLKKLQFPCVVVEMDCLQVFQALTEGFSGPNGFGLMIEECRALAL
;
A
#
# COMPACT_ATOMS: atom_id res chain seq x y z
N MET A 1 -4.24 -2.83 -11.45
CA MET A 1 -4.25 -2.39 -10.04
C MET A 1 -4.37 -3.59 -9.12
N TYR A 2 -3.71 -3.56 -8.00
CA TYR A 2 -3.63 -4.68 -7.04
C TYR A 2 -4.14 -4.23 -5.69
N TYR A 3 -4.69 -5.13 -4.89
CA TYR A 3 -5.24 -4.77 -3.60
C TYR A 3 -5.03 -5.84 -2.54
N VAL A 4 -5.00 -5.41 -1.29
CA VAL A 4 -4.97 -6.24 -0.10
C VAL A 4 -6.33 -6.12 0.58
N ASP A 5 -6.95 -7.24 0.83
CA ASP A 5 -8.21 -7.33 1.57
C ASP A 5 -7.89 -7.83 2.98
N GLU A 6 -7.93 -6.94 3.95
CA GLU A 6 -7.55 -7.25 5.33
C GLU A 6 -8.52 -8.20 6.03
N ASP A 7 -9.79 -8.18 5.63
CA ASP A 7 -10.80 -9.02 6.29
C ASP A 7 -10.58 -10.51 5.99
N VAL A 8 -10.18 -10.82 4.77
CA VAL A 8 -9.92 -12.20 4.35
C VAL A 8 -8.44 -12.51 4.20
N HIS A 9 -7.58 -11.57 4.55
CA HIS A 9 -6.12 -11.68 4.40
C HIS A 9 -5.72 -12.13 2.98
N ARG A 10 -6.44 -11.62 2.00
CA ARG A 10 -6.29 -12.01 0.62
C ARG A 10 -5.73 -10.88 -0.23
N LEU A 11 -4.77 -11.22 -1.08
CA LEU A 11 -4.26 -10.33 -2.10
C LEU A 11 -4.88 -10.75 -3.43
N ALA A 12 -5.35 -9.79 -4.20
CA ALA A 12 -6.01 -10.06 -5.47
C ALA A 12 -5.64 -9.01 -6.52
N HIS A 13 -5.70 -9.44 -7.78
CA HIS A 13 -5.57 -8.56 -8.92
C HIS A 13 -6.85 -7.75 -9.07
N GLY A 14 -6.74 -6.43 -9.02
CA GLY A 14 -7.88 -5.55 -9.09
C GLY A 14 -8.30 -5.16 -10.50
N ALA A 15 -9.36 -4.38 -10.61
CA ALA A 15 -9.87 -3.85 -11.86
C ALA A 15 -8.92 -2.81 -12.47
N VAL A 16 -9.04 -2.58 -13.79
CA VAL A 16 -8.25 -1.58 -14.51
C VAL A 16 -8.66 -0.17 -14.11
N SER A 17 -9.93 0.04 -13.74
CA SER A 17 -10.48 1.31 -13.29
C SER A 17 -10.80 1.27 -11.81
N TRP A 18 -10.83 2.44 -11.17
CA TRP A 18 -11.19 2.55 -9.77
C TRP A 18 -12.66 2.17 -9.55
N GLU A 19 -12.89 1.36 -8.53
CA GLU A 19 -14.24 0.95 -8.12
C GLU A 19 -14.44 1.30 -6.64
N ARG A 20 -15.68 1.65 -6.29
CA ARG A 20 -16.05 1.89 -4.89
C ARG A 20 -15.93 0.59 -4.10
N PRO A 21 -15.52 0.63 -2.83
CA PRO A 21 -15.52 -0.55 -1.99
C PRO A 21 -16.96 -1.01 -1.67
N LYS A 22 -17.08 -2.22 -1.23
CA LYS A 22 -18.36 -2.77 -0.73
C LYS A 22 -18.85 -1.97 0.47
N PHE A 23 -20.15 -1.98 0.69
CA PHE A 23 -20.75 -1.31 1.85
C PHE A 23 -20.06 -1.75 3.16
N GLY A 24 -19.74 -0.78 4.00
CA GLY A 24 -19.05 -1.02 5.28
C GLY A 24 -17.54 -1.10 5.17
N TRP A 25 -16.98 -1.08 3.96
CA TRP A 25 -15.55 -1.12 3.73
C TRP A 25 -15.01 0.27 3.40
N VAL A 26 -13.74 0.48 3.63
CA VAL A 26 -13.00 1.63 3.13
C VAL A 26 -11.93 1.16 2.16
N LYS A 27 -11.58 2.02 1.23
CA LYS A 27 -10.54 1.75 0.24
C LYS A 27 -9.42 2.77 0.39
N CYS A 28 -8.20 2.27 0.48
CA CYS A 28 -6.99 3.08 0.54
C CYS A 28 -6.20 2.90 -0.76
N ASN A 29 -6.06 3.97 -1.52
CA ASN A 29 -5.19 3.99 -2.69
C ASN A 29 -3.83 4.51 -2.27
N VAL A 30 -2.77 3.77 -2.60
CA VAL A 30 -1.39 4.08 -2.24
C VAL A 30 -0.55 4.24 -3.49
N ASP A 31 0.24 5.29 -3.54
CA ASP A 31 1.16 5.56 -4.63
C ASP A 31 2.48 6.11 -4.09
N ALA A 32 3.55 5.89 -4.83
CA ALA A 32 4.87 6.38 -4.50
C ALA A 32 5.45 7.16 -5.67
N ALA A 33 6.28 8.16 -5.37
CA ALA A 33 7.00 8.93 -6.35
C ALA A 33 8.47 9.04 -5.94
N ILE A 34 9.37 8.94 -6.91
CA ILE A 34 10.80 9.04 -6.69
C ILE A 34 11.29 10.36 -7.29
N PHE A 35 11.99 11.14 -6.47
CA PHE A 35 12.58 12.41 -6.86
C PHE A 35 14.11 12.24 -6.84
N GLU A 36 14.65 11.69 -7.92
CA GLU A 36 16.07 11.31 -8.01
C GLU A 36 17.03 12.46 -7.77
N SER A 37 16.76 13.63 -8.37
CA SER A 37 17.63 14.81 -8.25
C SER A 37 17.72 15.32 -6.82
N GLN A 38 16.70 15.09 -6.02
CA GLN A 38 16.62 15.52 -4.63
C GLN A 38 16.97 14.42 -3.63
N ARG A 39 17.24 13.20 -4.13
CA ARG A 39 17.48 12.01 -3.31
C ARG A 39 16.37 11.79 -2.28
N ARG A 40 15.14 11.90 -2.73
CA ARG A 40 13.94 11.74 -1.89
C ARG A 40 12.91 10.89 -2.60
N PHE A 41 12.05 10.28 -1.83
CA PHE A 41 10.83 9.71 -2.34
C PHE A 41 9.63 10.21 -1.54
N GLY A 42 8.46 10.15 -2.15
CA GLY A 42 7.22 10.51 -1.49
C GLY A 42 6.23 9.36 -1.57
N LEU A 43 5.37 9.29 -0.59
CA LEU A 43 4.22 8.41 -0.62
C LEU A 43 2.96 9.22 -0.45
N GLY A 44 1.90 8.78 -1.12
CA GLY A 44 0.57 9.35 -0.96
C GLY A 44 -0.43 8.23 -0.77
N CYS A 45 -1.38 8.44 0.12
CA CYS A 45 -2.51 7.54 0.25
C CYS A 45 -3.79 8.32 0.51
N VAL A 46 -4.89 7.81 -0.04
CA VAL A 46 -6.21 8.43 0.05
C VAL A 46 -7.21 7.35 0.48
N LEU A 47 -7.99 7.67 1.50
CA LEU A 47 -9.07 6.82 1.99
C LEU A 47 -10.42 7.33 1.50
N ARG A 48 -11.23 6.41 0.98
CA ARG A 48 -12.61 6.66 0.57
C ARG A 48 -13.53 5.60 1.17
N ASN A 49 -14.77 6.02 1.48
CA ASN A 49 -15.78 5.08 1.98
C ASN A 49 -16.51 4.37 0.83
N SER A 50 -17.51 3.56 1.17
CA SER A 50 -18.29 2.80 0.19
C SER A 50 -19.14 3.67 -0.74
N ASP A 51 -19.40 4.92 -0.38
CA ASP A 51 -20.07 5.88 -1.27
C ASP A 51 -19.08 6.60 -2.19
N GLY A 52 -17.78 6.30 -2.08
CA GLY A 52 -16.73 6.97 -2.83
C GLY A 52 -16.32 8.30 -2.25
N CYS A 53 -16.83 8.66 -1.08
CA CYS A 53 -16.52 9.93 -0.45
C CYS A 53 -15.14 9.91 0.22
N PHE A 54 -14.43 11.02 0.08
CA PHE A 54 -13.13 11.22 0.73
C PHE A 54 -13.28 11.18 2.25
N LEU A 55 -12.42 10.41 2.91
CA LEU A 55 -12.35 10.36 4.37
C LEU A 55 -11.08 11.01 4.91
N ALA A 56 -9.93 10.63 4.36
CA ALA A 56 -8.63 11.12 4.82
C ALA A 56 -7.58 10.90 3.74
N ALA A 57 -6.49 11.64 3.84
CA ALA A 57 -5.32 11.47 2.98
C ALA A 57 -4.05 11.68 3.80
N ARG A 58 -2.98 11.07 3.35
CA ARG A 58 -1.66 11.25 3.95
C ARG A 58 -0.62 11.34 2.84
N CYS A 59 0.25 12.36 2.93
CA CYS A 59 1.41 12.51 2.06
C CYS A 59 2.63 12.61 2.94
N VAL A 60 3.65 11.80 2.66
CA VAL A 60 4.89 11.76 3.43
C VAL A 60 6.07 11.79 2.47
N GLY A 61 7.04 12.68 2.74
CA GLY A 61 8.31 12.70 2.04
C GLY A 61 9.40 12.10 2.93
N ARG A 62 10.28 11.31 2.33
CA ARG A 62 11.41 10.69 3.03
C ARG A 62 12.69 10.92 2.24
N PRO A 63 13.83 11.16 2.91
CA PRO A 63 15.12 11.16 2.24
C PRO A 63 15.55 9.73 1.93
N GLY A 64 16.26 9.54 0.84
CA GLY A 64 16.86 8.26 0.50
C GLY A 64 16.81 7.98 -0.99
N MET A 65 17.70 7.08 -1.41
CA MET A 65 17.78 6.59 -2.77
C MET A 65 17.26 5.17 -2.79
N PHE A 66 16.07 4.99 -3.33
CA PHE A 66 15.42 3.68 -3.41
C PHE A 66 15.04 3.38 -4.85
N GLY A 67 15.07 2.11 -5.22
CA GLY A 67 14.46 1.66 -6.46
C GLY A 67 12.94 1.77 -6.39
N ALA A 68 12.28 1.68 -7.55
CA ALA A 68 10.83 1.81 -7.62
C ALA A 68 10.10 0.79 -6.73
N GLY A 69 10.55 -0.46 -6.74
CA GLY A 69 9.94 -1.50 -5.91
C GLY A 69 10.11 -1.26 -4.42
N GLU A 70 11.28 -0.77 -4.00
CA GLU A 70 11.53 -0.45 -2.60
C GLU A 70 10.69 0.73 -2.13
N ALA A 71 10.57 1.79 -2.93
CA ALA A 71 9.74 2.95 -2.61
C ALA A 71 8.27 2.57 -2.49
N GLU A 72 7.77 1.72 -3.39
CA GLU A 72 6.40 1.21 -3.33
C GLU A 72 6.19 0.34 -2.08
N ALA A 73 7.13 -0.54 -1.74
CA ALA A 73 7.06 -1.37 -0.54
C ALA A 73 7.03 -0.52 0.74
N LEU A 74 7.86 0.52 0.81
CA LEU A 74 7.86 1.47 1.92
C LEU A 74 6.53 2.21 2.02
N SER A 75 5.95 2.59 0.89
CA SER A 75 4.66 3.28 0.84
C SER A 75 3.53 2.40 1.38
N ILE A 76 3.51 1.13 0.99
CA ILE A 76 2.53 0.17 1.51
C ILE A 76 2.72 -0.02 3.02
N ARG A 77 3.95 -0.15 3.49
CA ARG A 77 4.25 -0.29 4.93
C ARG A 77 3.72 0.90 5.73
N GLU A 78 3.99 2.11 5.26
CA GLU A 78 3.52 3.34 5.92
C GLU A 78 1.99 3.43 5.90
N ALA A 79 1.36 3.08 4.78
CA ALA A 79 -0.09 3.08 4.66
C ALA A 79 -0.73 2.07 5.62
N LEU A 80 -0.23 0.84 5.68
CA LEU A 80 -0.74 -0.19 6.57
C LEU A 80 -0.58 0.19 8.05
N SER A 81 0.56 0.77 8.41
CA SER A 81 0.80 1.28 9.76
C SER A 81 -0.19 2.38 10.13
N TRP A 82 -0.47 3.30 9.21
CA TRP A 82 -1.43 4.37 9.41
C TRP A 82 -2.86 3.83 9.55
N LEU A 83 -3.24 2.89 8.68
CA LEU A 83 -4.57 2.27 8.72
C LEU A 83 -4.83 1.54 10.04
N LYS A 84 -3.82 0.87 10.59
CA LYS A 84 -3.94 0.23 11.90
C LYS A 84 -4.24 1.23 13.02
N LYS A 85 -3.63 2.41 12.96
CA LYS A 85 -3.90 3.48 13.92
C LYS A 85 -5.31 4.03 13.80
N LEU A 86 -5.87 4.05 12.60
CA LEU A 86 -7.23 4.55 12.35
C LEU A 86 -8.31 3.55 12.74
N GLN A 87 -7.96 2.28 12.89
CA GLN A 87 -8.85 1.21 13.38
C GLN A 87 -10.11 0.98 12.54
N PHE A 88 -10.04 1.15 11.22
CA PHE A 88 -11.14 0.73 10.36
C PHE A 88 -11.26 -0.80 10.36
N PRO A 89 -12.48 -1.36 10.49
CA PRO A 89 -12.64 -2.81 10.58
C PRO A 89 -12.38 -3.56 9.28
N CYS A 90 -12.68 -2.95 8.15
CA CYS A 90 -12.53 -3.59 6.84
C CYS A 90 -11.93 -2.61 5.86
N VAL A 91 -10.73 -2.90 5.39
CA VAL A 91 -9.98 -2.01 4.50
C VAL A 91 -9.48 -2.79 3.28
N VAL A 92 -9.66 -2.21 2.11
CA VAL A 92 -9.00 -2.66 0.88
C VAL A 92 -7.88 -1.68 0.56
N VAL A 93 -6.68 -2.18 0.38
CA VAL A 93 -5.53 -1.36 -0.03
C VAL A 93 -5.23 -1.65 -1.49
N GLU A 94 -5.27 -0.61 -2.32
CA GLU A 94 -4.93 -0.70 -3.74
C GLU A 94 -3.55 -0.11 -4.01
N MET A 95 -2.78 -0.81 -4.82
CA MET A 95 -1.46 -0.40 -5.25
C MET A 95 -1.26 -0.72 -6.73
N ASP A 96 -0.36 -0.02 -7.38
CA ASP A 96 -0.07 -0.19 -8.80
C ASP A 96 1.38 -0.65 -9.02
N CYS A 97 1.80 -1.66 -8.27
CA CYS A 97 3.14 -2.22 -8.38
C CYS A 97 3.08 -3.74 -8.34
N LEU A 98 3.26 -4.37 -9.50
CA LEU A 98 3.21 -5.82 -9.63
C LEU A 98 4.29 -6.50 -8.79
N GLN A 99 5.49 -5.94 -8.74
CA GLN A 99 6.61 -6.51 -7.99
C GLN A 99 6.27 -6.64 -6.50
N VAL A 100 5.71 -5.59 -5.91
CA VAL A 100 5.30 -5.60 -4.50
C VAL A 100 4.14 -6.55 -4.29
N PHE A 101 3.14 -6.51 -5.17
CA PHE A 101 1.98 -7.41 -5.07
C PHE A 101 2.41 -8.88 -5.10
N GLN A 102 3.28 -9.26 -6.04
CA GLN A 102 3.77 -10.63 -6.13
C GLN A 102 4.58 -11.03 -4.89
N ALA A 103 5.44 -10.14 -4.41
CA ALA A 103 6.23 -10.40 -3.21
C ALA A 103 5.35 -10.58 -1.96
N LEU A 104 4.28 -9.79 -1.83
CA LEU A 104 3.35 -9.91 -0.71
C LEU A 104 2.55 -11.22 -0.75
N THR A 105 2.16 -11.68 -1.94
CA THR A 105 1.40 -12.93 -2.10
C THR A 105 2.26 -14.18 -2.01
N GLU A 106 3.40 -14.17 -2.67
CA GLU A 106 4.26 -15.35 -2.86
C GLU A 106 5.41 -15.42 -1.85
N GLY A 107 5.67 -14.31 -1.16
CA GLY A 107 6.86 -14.14 -0.34
C GLY A 107 8.06 -13.73 -1.18
N PHE A 108 9.07 -13.26 -0.51
CA PHE A 108 10.32 -12.85 -1.14
C PHE A 108 11.47 -13.27 -0.26
N SER A 109 12.33 -14.13 -0.78
CA SER A 109 13.55 -14.55 -0.11
C SER A 109 14.75 -13.91 -0.80
N GLY A 110 15.24 -12.87 -0.22
CA GLY A 110 16.43 -12.17 -0.73
C GLY A 110 17.16 -11.48 0.41
N PRO A 111 18.48 -11.27 0.26
CA PRO A 111 19.29 -10.68 1.33
C PRO A 111 19.23 -9.16 1.40
N ASN A 112 18.32 -8.51 0.69
CA ASN A 112 18.27 -7.05 0.59
C ASN A 112 17.13 -6.45 1.44
N GLY A 113 17.12 -5.13 1.50
CA GLY A 113 16.11 -4.39 2.25
C GLY A 113 14.69 -4.55 1.74
N PHE A 114 14.52 -4.87 0.46
CA PHE A 114 13.21 -5.12 -0.13
C PHE A 114 12.51 -6.32 0.55
N GLY A 115 13.22 -7.42 0.75
CA GLY A 115 12.67 -8.59 1.43
C GLY A 115 12.21 -8.29 2.85
N LEU A 116 12.99 -7.50 3.58
CA LEU A 116 12.63 -7.10 4.94
C LEU A 116 11.38 -6.23 4.96
N MET A 117 11.27 -5.28 4.02
CA MET A 117 10.08 -4.43 3.89
C MET A 117 8.82 -5.25 3.58
N ILE A 118 8.93 -6.25 2.72
CA ILE A 118 7.82 -7.14 2.39
C ILE A 118 7.37 -7.93 3.62
N GLU A 119 8.30 -8.45 4.41
CA GLU A 119 7.96 -9.16 5.64
C GLU A 119 7.25 -8.25 6.64
N GLU A 120 7.68 -7.01 6.78
CA GLU A 120 7.02 -6.02 7.63
C GLU A 120 5.59 -5.72 7.14
N CYS A 121 5.40 -5.56 5.83
CA CYS A 121 4.08 -5.35 5.24
C CYS A 121 3.15 -6.54 5.50
N ARG A 122 3.65 -7.76 5.33
CA ARG A 122 2.87 -8.97 5.58
C ARG A 122 2.43 -9.06 7.04
N ALA A 123 3.32 -8.73 7.96
CA ALA A 123 2.99 -8.72 9.38
C ALA A 123 1.93 -7.66 9.72
N LEU A 124 2.00 -6.48 9.11
CA LEU A 124 1.02 -5.41 9.33
C LEU A 124 -0.35 -5.75 8.73
N ALA A 125 -0.41 -6.51 7.64
CA ALA A 125 -1.67 -6.88 6.99
C ALA A 125 -2.44 -7.97 7.76
N LEU A 126 -1.84 -8.61 8.73
CA LEU A 126 -2.52 -9.57 9.60
C LEU A 126 -3.33 -8.81 10.70
#